data_f81246f6098f5b8878a270dbbfa34337
#
_entry.id   f81246f6098f5b8878a270dbbfa34337
#
_cell.length_a   1.000
_cell.length_b   1.000
_cell.length_c   1.000
_cell.angle_alpha   90.00
_cell.angle_beta   90.00
_cell.angle_gamma   90.00
#
_symmetry.space_group_name_H-M   'P 1'
#
loop_
_entity.id
_entity.type
_entity.pdbx_description
1 polymer ?
#
loop_
_entity_poly.entity_id
_entity_poly.type
_entity_poly.pdbx_seq_one_letter_code
_entity_poly.pdbx_strand_id
1 'polypeptide(L)'
;MRRVVKSLEFKRIEALPRRVHSVEMMERVREALTDVLSQDPKEHSLRQIQAIALWECEQHGGLLAPIGVGHGKTLITLLIPTLRDKRALILVPAAMVPVLRDHTLPILAQQWRIRPDIEIASYARLSQKDGADWLIKLAPDIVIADECHKLKRLQSARTKRFVRFFRSKPDTEFYALSGTMTRDSLRDYAHLSELALREGSPLPTTYSDLNDWANAIDVKVKPEERVLPGALEDLEGEGNYKDKFKLRLTQTPGVVATSDDSIGCSLQVSPFQYEMSDKLKAAIRYIRTNWTLPNGFPLSDAVDVARHLRTMACGFYYEWIWPNGVDQEWLEARANWNAFVRETISRGLKRNGVYLDTEGLIKLSCMAGDIDSDGVFAEWYAQSKKEPPEVAPVAFCQKSIRNLAKSILKLEFKDGPALVWTDSIALGHFLARELEAPYFGAGQTATNDLMDHLAGQKETAVCSIQAHGTGKNLQRYNVNVIASTPSSGGTWEQLLGRTHRAGQEEDRVFAYWNASTQEMVNAFERAVADADHLEATTGLNQKLSFADKTREVQNGIV
;
A
#
# COMPACT_ATOMS: atom_id res chain seq x y z
N MET A 1 -34.63 6.67 -1.19
CA MET A 1 -33.22 6.28 -1.20
C MET A 1 -32.84 5.95 -2.64
N ARG A 2 -31.72 6.49 -3.18
CA ARG A 2 -31.24 6.15 -4.54
C ARG A 2 -30.90 4.66 -4.58
N ARG A 3 -30.98 4.06 -5.78
CA ARG A 3 -30.56 2.67 -6.03
C ARG A 3 -29.74 2.60 -7.30
N VAL A 4 -28.86 1.64 -7.41
CA VAL A 4 -28.16 1.33 -8.65
C VAL A 4 -29.18 0.95 -9.72
N VAL A 5 -29.07 1.54 -10.90
CA VAL A 5 -30.00 1.33 -12.01
C VAL A 5 -29.35 0.49 -13.14
N LYS A 6 -30.18 -0.13 -14.00
CA LYS A 6 -29.71 -0.81 -15.21
C LYS A 6 -29.35 0.20 -16.29
N SER A 7 -28.25 0.94 -16.05
CA SER A 7 -27.67 1.89 -17.00
C SER A 7 -27.06 1.18 -18.22
N LEU A 8 -26.58 1.95 -19.19
CA LEU A 8 -25.80 1.39 -20.31
C LEU A 8 -24.51 0.72 -19.82
N GLU A 9 -23.86 1.31 -18.81
CA GLU A 9 -22.68 0.72 -18.16
C GLU A 9 -23.00 -0.61 -17.48
N PHE A 10 -24.09 -0.68 -16.73
CA PHE A 10 -24.53 -1.94 -16.12
C PHE A 10 -24.73 -3.02 -17.18
N LYS A 11 -25.46 -2.71 -18.26
CA LYS A 11 -25.72 -3.65 -19.37
C LYS A 11 -24.42 -4.08 -20.07
N ARG A 12 -23.47 -3.15 -20.28
CA ARG A 12 -22.14 -3.45 -20.83
C ARG A 12 -21.44 -4.48 -19.94
N ILE A 13 -21.38 -4.23 -18.61
CA ILE A 13 -20.69 -5.10 -17.64
C ILE A 13 -21.39 -6.46 -17.52
N GLU A 14 -22.73 -6.47 -17.48
CA GLU A 14 -23.51 -7.70 -17.44
C GLU A 14 -23.24 -8.59 -18.67
N ALA A 15 -23.11 -7.98 -19.87
CA ALA A 15 -22.85 -8.66 -21.14
C ALA A 15 -21.39 -9.07 -21.36
N LEU A 16 -20.44 -8.68 -20.51
CA LEU A 16 -19.04 -9.09 -20.67
C LEU A 16 -18.92 -10.61 -20.63
N PRO A 17 -18.04 -11.20 -21.46
CA PRO A 17 -17.78 -12.64 -21.43
C PRO A 17 -17.32 -13.08 -20.03
N ARG A 18 -17.49 -14.37 -19.75
CA ARG A 18 -16.98 -15.00 -18.54
C ARG A 18 -15.79 -15.87 -18.88
N ARG A 19 -14.75 -15.75 -18.09
CA ARG A 19 -13.60 -16.63 -18.17
C ARG A 19 -13.97 -18.01 -17.62
N VAL A 20 -13.81 -19.01 -18.45
CA VAL A 20 -13.98 -20.42 -18.05
C VAL A 20 -12.72 -21.17 -18.44
N HIS A 21 -11.96 -21.61 -17.46
CA HIS A 21 -10.77 -22.41 -17.66
C HIS A 21 -10.94 -23.77 -16.98
N SER A 22 -10.82 -24.85 -17.75
CA SER A 22 -10.72 -26.18 -17.14
C SER A 22 -9.33 -26.37 -16.52
N VAL A 23 -9.26 -27.18 -15.46
CA VAL A 23 -7.98 -27.50 -14.80
C VAL A 23 -6.99 -28.11 -15.80
N GLU A 24 -7.47 -29.01 -16.66
CA GLU A 24 -6.65 -29.66 -17.69
C GLU A 24 -6.10 -28.67 -18.74
N MET A 25 -6.93 -27.71 -19.17
CA MET A 25 -6.48 -26.65 -20.10
C MET A 25 -5.38 -25.82 -19.46
N MET A 26 -5.57 -25.39 -18.22
CA MET A 26 -4.60 -24.54 -17.52
C MET A 26 -3.30 -25.28 -17.21
N GLU A 27 -3.33 -26.57 -16.98
CA GLU A 27 -2.10 -27.36 -16.80
C GLU A 27 -1.29 -27.41 -18.11
N ARG A 28 -1.93 -27.66 -19.23
CA ARG A 28 -1.28 -27.61 -20.56
C ARG A 28 -0.71 -26.21 -20.87
N VAL A 29 -1.43 -25.17 -20.53
CA VAL A 29 -0.96 -23.78 -20.68
C VAL A 29 0.26 -23.54 -19.79
N ARG A 30 0.25 -24.02 -18.56
CA ARG A 30 1.37 -23.91 -17.63
C ARG A 30 2.63 -24.59 -18.18
N GLU A 31 2.50 -25.80 -18.68
CA GLU A 31 3.60 -26.56 -19.29
C GLU A 31 4.13 -25.83 -20.53
N ALA A 32 3.27 -25.44 -21.47
CA ALA A 32 3.66 -24.75 -22.69
C ALA A 32 4.36 -23.41 -22.42
N LEU A 33 3.82 -22.60 -21.49
CA LEU A 33 4.47 -21.33 -21.12
C LEU A 33 5.78 -21.54 -20.36
N THR A 34 5.87 -22.59 -19.56
CA THR A 34 7.13 -22.96 -18.87
C THR A 34 8.20 -23.31 -19.91
N ASP A 35 7.89 -24.14 -20.90
CA ASP A 35 8.82 -24.54 -21.96
C ASP A 35 9.33 -23.35 -22.78
N VAL A 36 8.47 -22.37 -23.04
CA VAL A 36 8.83 -21.17 -23.80
C VAL A 36 9.64 -20.18 -22.97
N LEU A 37 9.30 -19.99 -21.70
CA LEU A 37 9.83 -18.90 -20.87
C LEU A 37 10.96 -19.33 -19.93
N SER A 38 11.09 -20.61 -19.58
CA SER A 38 12.15 -21.11 -18.71
C SER A 38 13.46 -21.34 -19.50
N GLN A 39 14.59 -21.14 -18.86
CA GLN A 39 15.91 -21.57 -19.36
C GLN A 39 16.09 -23.08 -19.21
N ASP A 40 15.58 -23.64 -18.10
CA ASP A 40 15.51 -25.10 -17.84
C ASP A 40 14.10 -25.46 -17.30
N PRO A 41 13.20 -25.95 -18.16
CA PRO A 41 11.84 -26.30 -17.75
C PRO A 41 11.74 -27.47 -16.76
N LYS A 42 12.82 -28.27 -16.62
CA LYS A 42 12.84 -29.38 -15.66
C LYS A 42 13.13 -28.92 -14.23
N GLU A 43 13.92 -27.85 -14.09
CA GLU A 43 14.27 -27.30 -12.79
C GLU A 43 13.35 -26.15 -12.38
N HIS A 44 12.86 -25.37 -13.36
CA HIS A 44 12.10 -24.15 -13.12
C HIS A 44 10.76 -24.18 -13.86
N SER A 45 9.68 -24.36 -13.12
CA SER A 45 8.32 -24.35 -13.67
C SER A 45 7.47 -23.19 -13.13
N LEU A 46 6.58 -22.67 -13.96
CA LEU A 46 5.58 -21.68 -13.54
C LEU A 46 4.60 -22.27 -12.53
N ARG A 47 4.18 -21.47 -11.57
CA ARG A 47 3.00 -21.80 -10.75
C ARG A 47 1.74 -21.63 -11.58
N GLN A 48 0.67 -22.33 -11.22
CA GLN A 48 -0.60 -22.25 -11.94
C GLN A 48 -1.12 -20.82 -12.10
N ILE A 49 -1.10 -20.04 -11.02
CA ILE A 49 -1.56 -18.63 -11.06
C ILE A 49 -0.68 -17.74 -11.95
N GLN A 50 0.62 -18.02 -12.05
CA GLN A 50 1.53 -17.29 -12.94
C GLN A 50 1.22 -17.60 -14.40
N ALA A 51 0.99 -18.88 -14.71
CA ALA A 51 0.63 -19.31 -16.05
C ALA A 51 -0.72 -18.71 -16.48
N ILE A 52 -1.73 -18.72 -15.60
CA ILE A 52 -3.03 -18.08 -15.86
C ILE A 52 -2.86 -16.58 -16.14
N ALA A 53 -2.07 -15.87 -15.31
CA ALA A 53 -1.85 -14.45 -15.49
C ALA A 53 -1.15 -14.13 -16.81
N LEU A 54 -0.11 -14.89 -17.17
CA LEU A 54 0.61 -14.73 -18.43
C LEU A 54 -0.28 -15.07 -19.64
N TRP A 55 -1.09 -16.13 -19.53
CA TRP A 55 -2.06 -16.47 -20.57
C TRP A 55 -3.08 -15.35 -20.80
N GLU A 56 -3.68 -14.81 -19.74
CA GLU A 56 -4.62 -13.69 -19.83
C GLU A 56 -3.95 -12.44 -20.42
N CYS A 57 -2.68 -12.16 -20.09
CA CYS A 57 -1.90 -11.08 -20.70
C CYS A 57 -1.77 -11.25 -22.21
N GLU A 58 -1.51 -12.46 -22.68
CA GLU A 58 -1.37 -12.75 -24.11
C GLU A 58 -2.69 -12.60 -24.85
N GLN A 59 -3.78 -13.10 -24.27
CA GLN A 59 -5.10 -13.08 -24.91
C GLN A 59 -5.72 -11.68 -24.98
N HIS A 60 -5.47 -10.81 -24.01
CA HIS A 60 -6.21 -9.56 -23.85
C HIS A 60 -5.38 -8.29 -24.00
N GLY A 61 -4.05 -8.38 -24.06
CA GLY A 61 -3.18 -7.20 -24.15
C GLY A 61 -3.29 -6.25 -22.96
N GLY A 62 -3.73 -6.75 -21.81
CA GLY A 62 -3.87 -6.03 -20.57
C GLY A 62 -4.22 -6.98 -19.42
N LEU A 63 -3.99 -6.54 -18.18
CA LEU A 63 -4.24 -7.36 -16.99
C LEU A 63 -4.62 -6.51 -15.79
N LEU A 64 -5.67 -6.92 -15.09
CA LEU A 64 -5.98 -6.48 -13.74
C LEU A 64 -5.74 -7.67 -12.80
N ALA A 65 -4.63 -7.65 -12.06
CA ALA A 65 -4.18 -8.80 -11.29
C ALA A 65 -4.14 -8.52 -9.77
N PRO A 66 -5.30 -8.64 -9.08
CA PRO A 66 -5.34 -8.75 -7.63
C PRO A 66 -4.76 -10.11 -7.20
N ILE A 67 -3.43 -10.21 -7.19
CA ILE A 67 -2.69 -11.42 -6.80
C ILE A 67 -2.02 -11.17 -5.45
N GLY A 68 -2.30 -12.02 -4.47
CA GLY A 68 -1.77 -11.94 -3.11
C GLY A 68 -0.26 -11.91 -3.01
N VAL A 69 0.26 -11.53 -1.85
CA VAL A 69 1.69 -11.52 -1.58
C VAL A 69 2.21 -12.96 -1.52
N GLY A 70 3.39 -13.21 -2.11
CA GLY A 70 4.00 -14.55 -2.11
C GLY A 70 3.71 -15.41 -3.34
N HIS A 71 2.78 -15.03 -4.22
CA HIS A 71 2.42 -15.77 -5.43
C HIS A 71 3.33 -15.49 -6.65
N GLY A 72 4.45 -14.78 -6.45
CA GLY A 72 5.46 -14.57 -7.49
C GLY A 72 5.09 -13.52 -8.54
N LYS A 73 4.34 -12.47 -8.17
CA LYS A 73 4.03 -11.31 -9.04
C LYS A 73 5.25 -10.75 -9.77
N THR A 74 6.39 -10.67 -9.09
CA THR A 74 7.63 -10.15 -9.67
C THR A 74 8.08 -10.95 -10.90
N LEU A 75 7.93 -12.28 -10.87
CA LEU A 75 8.24 -13.11 -12.02
C LEU A 75 7.26 -12.83 -13.17
N ILE A 76 5.96 -12.75 -12.90
CA ILE A 76 4.94 -12.37 -13.91
C ILE A 76 5.34 -11.04 -14.55
N THR A 77 5.63 -10.02 -13.73
CA THR A 77 6.03 -8.68 -14.16
C THR A 77 7.23 -8.70 -15.12
N LEU A 78 8.24 -9.53 -14.84
CA LEU A 78 9.45 -9.64 -15.65
C LEU A 78 9.27 -10.49 -16.92
N LEU A 79 8.30 -11.40 -16.93
CA LEU A 79 8.04 -12.28 -18.08
C LEU A 79 7.06 -11.68 -19.11
N ILE A 80 6.17 -10.78 -18.72
CA ILE A 80 5.23 -10.11 -19.63
C ILE A 80 5.96 -9.47 -20.82
N PRO A 81 7.06 -8.70 -20.67
CA PRO A 81 7.78 -8.11 -21.79
C PRO A 81 8.29 -9.14 -22.80
N THR A 82 8.78 -10.28 -22.32
CA THR A 82 9.26 -11.39 -23.16
C THR A 82 8.08 -12.04 -23.91
N LEU A 83 7.00 -12.33 -23.21
CA LEU A 83 5.81 -12.95 -23.79
C LEU A 83 5.17 -12.07 -24.88
N ARG A 84 5.13 -10.76 -24.65
CA ARG A 84 4.53 -9.78 -25.60
C ARG A 84 5.50 -9.32 -26.68
N ASP A 85 6.79 -9.63 -26.55
CA ASP A 85 7.87 -9.13 -27.41
C ASP A 85 7.85 -7.60 -27.62
N LYS A 86 7.68 -6.85 -26.52
CA LYS A 86 7.51 -5.39 -26.51
C LYS A 86 8.42 -4.73 -25.49
N ARG A 87 8.81 -3.46 -25.76
CA ARG A 87 9.57 -2.64 -24.81
C ARG A 87 8.70 -2.27 -23.63
N ALA A 88 9.23 -2.47 -22.43
CA ALA A 88 8.47 -2.31 -21.21
C ALA A 88 9.04 -1.26 -20.27
N LEU A 89 8.11 -0.51 -19.66
CA LEU A 89 8.36 0.23 -18.42
C LEU A 89 7.73 -0.54 -17.25
N ILE A 90 8.53 -0.92 -16.28
CA ILE A 90 8.08 -1.50 -15.02
C ILE A 90 8.12 -0.42 -13.92
N LEU A 91 6.96 -0.11 -13.35
CA LEU A 91 6.82 0.81 -12.23
C LEU A 91 6.72 0.03 -10.93
N VAL A 92 7.62 0.35 -9.99
CA VAL A 92 7.67 -0.27 -8.66
C VAL A 92 7.79 0.81 -7.56
N PRO A 93 7.51 0.48 -6.27
CA PRO A 93 7.87 1.35 -5.15
C PRO A 93 9.37 1.69 -5.15
N ALA A 94 9.73 2.91 -4.72
CA ALA A 94 11.11 3.41 -4.81
C ALA A 94 12.13 2.49 -4.13
N ALA A 95 11.80 1.92 -2.98
CA ALA A 95 12.66 0.99 -2.25
C ALA A 95 12.87 -0.35 -3.00
N MET A 96 12.01 -0.68 -3.96
CA MET A 96 12.12 -1.91 -4.73
C MET A 96 12.97 -1.78 -5.99
N VAL A 97 13.19 -0.57 -6.50
CA VAL A 97 13.97 -0.37 -7.74
C VAL A 97 15.35 -1.03 -7.66
N PRO A 98 16.21 -0.72 -6.66
CA PRO A 98 17.52 -1.35 -6.58
C PRO A 98 17.43 -2.87 -6.31
N VAL A 99 16.50 -3.30 -5.45
CA VAL A 99 16.32 -4.73 -5.15
C VAL A 99 15.91 -5.50 -6.41
N LEU A 100 15.00 -4.97 -7.19
CA LEU A 100 14.55 -5.60 -8.42
C LEU A 100 15.65 -5.62 -9.48
N ARG A 101 16.30 -4.48 -9.71
CA ARG A 101 17.29 -4.33 -10.77
C ARG A 101 18.61 -5.02 -10.46
N ASP A 102 19.11 -4.87 -9.23
CA ASP A 102 20.49 -5.24 -8.89
C ASP A 102 20.59 -6.64 -8.25
N HIS A 103 19.48 -7.17 -7.71
CA HIS A 103 19.45 -8.48 -7.05
C HIS A 103 18.48 -9.48 -7.70
N THR A 104 17.19 -9.10 -7.84
CA THR A 104 16.18 -10.07 -8.27
C THR A 104 16.27 -10.40 -9.77
N LEU A 105 16.40 -9.38 -10.62
CA LEU A 105 16.48 -9.56 -12.07
C LEU A 105 17.67 -10.42 -12.49
N PRO A 106 18.92 -10.21 -11.99
CA PRO A 106 20.05 -11.06 -12.36
C PRO A 106 19.87 -12.54 -12.00
N ILE A 107 19.25 -12.82 -10.85
CA ILE A 107 18.98 -14.20 -10.41
C ILE A 107 17.91 -14.85 -11.31
N LEU A 108 16.80 -14.14 -11.52
CA LEU A 108 15.70 -14.67 -12.34
C LEU A 108 16.08 -14.79 -13.83
N ALA A 109 16.96 -13.95 -14.35
CA ALA A 109 17.45 -14.04 -15.72
C ALA A 109 18.33 -15.28 -15.98
N GLN A 110 18.89 -15.91 -14.94
CA GLN A 110 19.56 -17.20 -15.04
C GLN A 110 18.58 -18.38 -15.19
N GLN A 111 17.36 -18.19 -14.70
CA GLN A 111 16.32 -19.22 -14.66
C GLN A 111 15.27 -19.04 -15.78
N TRP A 112 15.03 -17.81 -16.18
CA TRP A 112 13.97 -17.42 -17.07
C TRP A 112 14.46 -16.54 -18.21
N ARG A 113 13.81 -16.64 -19.37
CA ARG A 113 14.10 -15.82 -20.56
C ARG A 113 13.51 -14.43 -20.37
N ILE A 114 14.24 -13.52 -19.75
CA ILE A 114 13.81 -12.15 -19.48
C ILE A 114 14.48 -11.22 -20.50
N ARG A 115 13.69 -10.29 -21.08
CA ARG A 115 14.21 -9.28 -22.02
C ARG A 115 15.23 -8.37 -21.33
N PRO A 116 16.31 -7.98 -22.01
CA PRO A 116 17.34 -7.09 -21.44
C PRO A 116 16.93 -5.59 -21.49
N ASP A 117 15.98 -5.21 -22.36
CA ASP A 117 15.59 -3.83 -22.64
C ASP A 117 14.37 -3.37 -21.82
N ILE A 118 14.31 -3.79 -20.56
CA ILE A 118 13.26 -3.40 -19.60
C ILE A 118 13.72 -2.15 -18.84
N GLU A 119 12.93 -1.08 -18.90
CA GLU A 119 13.13 0.09 -18.04
C GLU A 119 12.43 -0.13 -16.69
N ILE A 120 13.17 0.01 -15.58
CA ILE A 120 12.64 -0.12 -14.23
C ILE A 120 12.71 1.23 -13.54
N ALA A 121 11.57 1.78 -13.14
CA ALA A 121 11.48 3.08 -12.51
C ALA A 121 10.54 3.09 -11.29
N SER A 122 10.73 4.05 -10.40
CA SER A 122 9.83 4.23 -9.28
C SER A 122 8.61 5.08 -9.63
N TYR A 123 7.49 4.85 -8.93
CA TYR A 123 6.32 5.74 -8.99
C TYR A 123 6.65 7.20 -8.65
N ALA A 124 7.69 7.45 -7.84
CA ALA A 124 8.12 8.79 -7.50
C ALA A 124 8.64 9.56 -8.73
N ARG A 125 9.20 8.87 -9.73
CA ARG A 125 9.65 9.48 -11.00
C ARG A 125 8.52 10.22 -11.72
N LEU A 126 7.31 9.69 -11.67
CA LEU A 126 6.12 10.34 -12.24
C LEU A 126 5.75 11.66 -11.53
N SER A 127 6.16 11.85 -10.28
CA SER A 127 5.88 13.06 -9.49
C SER A 127 6.93 14.16 -9.67
N GLN A 128 8.07 13.88 -10.30
CA GLN A 128 9.14 14.86 -10.55
C GLN A 128 8.68 15.91 -11.57
N LYS A 129 9.35 17.08 -11.60
CA LYS A 129 8.96 18.21 -12.48
C LYS A 129 8.82 17.80 -13.95
N ASP A 130 9.76 17.02 -14.45
CA ASP A 130 9.82 16.51 -15.82
C ASP A 130 9.16 15.12 -16.01
N GLY A 131 8.47 14.61 -14.98
CA GLY A 131 7.93 13.24 -15.00
C GLY A 131 6.92 12.97 -16.13
N ALA A 132 6.14 13.97 -16.54
CA ALA A 132 5.24 13.86 -17.69
C ALA A 132 6.02 13.77 -19.02
N ASP A 133 7.00 14.65 -19.21
CA ASP A 133 7.84 14.67 -20.43
C ASP A 133 8.70 13.42 -20.53
N TRP A 134 9.21 12.94 -19.40
CA TRP A 134 9.97 11.70 -19.32
C TRP A 134 9.17 10.51 -19.85
N LEU A 135 7.92 10.35 -19.38
CA LEU A 135 7.07 9.22 -19.79
C LEU A 135 6.71 9.29 -21.29
N ILE A 136 6.45 10.51 -21.79
CA ILE A 136 6.18 10.72 -23.22
C ILE A 136 7.43 10.43 -24.09
N LYS A 137 8.62 10.84 -23.63
CA LYS A 137 9.88 10.58 -24.36
C LYS A 137 10.28 9.11 -24.32
N LEU A 138 10.06 8.44 -23.21
CA LEU A 138 10.31 7.00 -23.08
C LEU A 138 9.44 6.21 -24.04
N ALA A 139 8.17 6.63 -24.21
CA ALA A 139 7.18 6.03 -25.12
C ALA A 139 7.20 4.49 -25.07
N PRO A 140 6.99 3.86 -23.91
CA PRO A 140 6.99 2.42 -23.80
C PRO A 140 5.80 1.82 -24.55
N ASP A 141 5.98 0.62 -25.14
CA ASP A 141 4.90 -0.11 -25.79
C ASP A 141 3.96 -0.73 -24.74
N ILE A 142 4.53 -1.10 -23.58
CA ILE A 142 3.77 -1.61 -22.44
C ILE A 142 4.23 -0.95 -21.14
N VAL A 143 3.29 -0.76 -20.23
CA VAL A 143 3.57 -0.32 -18.86
C VAL A 143 3.04 -1.36 -17.87
N ILE A 144 3.90 -1.81 -16.98
CA ILE A 144 3.56 -2.76 -15.94
C ILE A 144 3.68 -2.05 -14.60
N ALA A 145 2.60 -2.03 -13.83
CA ALA A 145 2.54 -1.40 -12.51
C ALA A 145 2.50 -2.47 -11.43
N ASP A 146 3.67 -2.81 -10.87
CA ASP A 146 3.75 -3.67 -9.69
C ASP A 146 3.49 -2.84 -8.43
N GLU A 147 2.61 -3.31 -7.56
CA GLU A 147 1.99 -2.56 -6.47
C GLU A 147 1.21 -1.33 -6.98
N CYS A 148 0.36 -1.55 -8.00
CA CYS A 148 -0.42 -0.53 -8.71
C CYS A 148 -1.33 0.32 -7.80
N HIS A 149 -1.61 -0.12 -6.55
CA HIS A 149 -2.30 0.69 -5.54
C HIS A 149 -1.60 2.04 -5.26
N LYS A 150 -0.34 2.21 -5.65
CA LYS A 150 0.37 3.51 -5.61
C LYS A 150 -0.24 4.54 -6.57
N LEU A 151 -1.05 4.12 -7.54
CA LEU A 151 -1.78 4.97 -8.49
C LEU A 151 -3.27 5.16 -8.13
N LYS A 152 -3.74 4.70 -6.98
CA LYS A 152 -5.16 4.71 -6.58
C LYS A 152 -5.80 6.10 -6.51
N ARG A 153 -5.05 7.15 -6.17
CA ARG A 153 -5.58 8.51 -5.99
C ARG A 153 -5.54 9.29 -7.30
N LEU A 154 -6.67 9.36 -8.01
CA LEU A 154 -6.81 10.13 -9.26
C LEU A 154 -6.38 11.60 -9.15
N GLN A 155 -6.51 12.21 -7.96
CA GLN A 155 -6.14 13.60 -7.73
C GLN A 155 -4.64 13.82 -7.53
N SER A 156 -3.86 12.77 -7.33
CA SER A 156 -2.41 12.91 -7.19
C SER A 156 -1.75 13.26 -8.52
N ALA A 157 -0.70 14.10 -8.50
CA ALA A 157 0.07 14.49 -9.68
C ALA A 157 0.55 13.28 -10.48
N ARG A 158 1.07 12.29 -9.79
CA ARG A 158 1.55 11.02 -10.36
C ARG A 158 0.47 10.31 -11.17
N THR A 159 -0.71 10.11 -10.60
CA THR A 159 -1.82 9.40 -11.27
C THR A 159 -2.41 10.24 -12.40
N LYS A 160 -2.55 11.56 -12.23
CA LYS A 160 -2.99 12.46 -13.30
C LYS A 160 -2.08 12.39 -14.52
N ARG A 161 -0.76 12.39 -14.33
CA ARG A 161 0.23 12.29 -15.41
C ARG A 161 0.18 10.94 -16.10
N PHE A 162 0.05 9.89 -15.30
CA PHE A 162 -0.09 8.52 -15.77
C PHE A 162 -1.33 8.36 -16.68
N VAL A 163 -2.50 8.76 -16.21
CA VAL A 163 -3.76 8.68 -16.98
C VAL A 163 -3.68 9.54 -18.26
N ARG A 164 -3.08 10.74 -18.20
CA ARG A 164 -2.89 11.59 -19.39
C ARG A 164 -1.98 10.94 -20.43
N PHE A 165 -0.93 10.26 -20.00
CA PHE A 165 -0.06 9.52 -20.90
C PHE A 165 -0.87 8.50 -21.72
N PHE A 166 -1.66 7.65 -21.06
CA PHE A 166 -2.50 6.66 -21.74
C PHE A 166 -3.55 7.28 -22.67
N ARG A 167 -4.10 8.43 -22.31
CA ARG A 167 -4.99 9.17 -23.21
C ARG A 167 -4.28 9.68 -24.46
N SER A 168 -3.00 10.02 -24.36
CA SER A 168 -2.19 10.47 -25.51
C SER A 168 -1.57 9.31 -26.30
N LYS A 169 -1.50 8.13 -25.72
CA LYS A 169 -0.93 6.90 -26.27
C LYS A 169 -1.87 5.71 -26.03
N PRO A 170 -3.04 5.69 -26.71
CA PRO A 170 -4.07 4.69 -26.43
C PRO A 170 -3.67 3.26 -26.79
N ASP A 171 -2.66 3.07 -27.66
CA ASP A 171 -2.17 1.75 -28.06
C ASP A 171 -1.21 1.12 -27.03
N THR A 172 -0.72 1.90 -26.06
CA THR A 172 0.11 1.36 -24.99
C THR A 172 -0.69 0.36 -24.14
N GLU A 173 -0.16 -0.84 -23.96
CA GLU A 173 -0.77 -1.86 -23.11
C GLU A 173 -0.48 -1.57 -21.63
N PHE A 174 -1.42 -1.93 -20.76
CA PHE A 174 -1.27 -1.71 -19.33
C PHE A 174 -1.57 -2.98 -18.51
N TYR A 175 -0.67 -3.30 -17.59
CA TYR A 175 -0.76 -4.44 -16.70
C TYR A 175 -0.65 -3.97 -15.25
N ALA A 176 -1.73 -4.15 -14.49
CA ALA A 176 -1.87 -3.69 -13.11
C ALA A 176 -1.83 -4.87 -12.13
N LEU A 177 -0.77 -4.97 -11.33
CA LEU A 177 -0.59 -6.04 -10.35
C LEU A 177 -0.52 -5.45 -8.94
N SER A 178 -1.24 -6.02 -7.98
CA SER A 178 -1.09 -5.68 -6.56
C SER A 178 -1.79 -6.70 -5.67
N GLY A 179 -1.20 -7.02 -4.52
CA GLY A 179 -1.87 -7.78 -3.46
C GLY A 179 -2.86 -6.96 -2.63
N THR A 180 -2.89 -5.64 -2.80
CA THR A 180 -3.75 -4.70 -2.06
C THR A 180 -4.35 -3.66 -3.00
N MET A 181 -5.05 -4.15 -4.02
CA MET A 181 -5.49 -3.31 -5.15
C MET A 181 -6.52 -2.26 -4.73
N THR A 182 -7.52 -2.65 -3.95
CA THR A 182 -8.50 -1.73 -3.36
C THR A 182 -8.43 -1.81 -1.85
N ARG A 183 -8.55 -0.67 -1.20
CA ARG A 183 -8.47 -0.58 0.25
C ARG A 183 -9.76 -0.07 0.88
N ASP A 184 -10.40 0.89 0.25
CA ASP A 184 -11.52 1.60 0.82
C ASP A 184 -12.69 1.76 -0.16
N SER A 185 -12.45 1.76 -1.48
CA SER A 185 -13.48 2.08 -2.46
C SER A 185 -13.19 1.51 -3.86
N LEU A 186 -14.25 1.17 -4.60
CA LEU A 186 -14.17 0.82 -6.03
C LEU A 186 -13.53 1.96 -6.86
N ARG A 187 -13.69 3.20 -6.41
CA ARG A 187 -13.10 4.39 -7.06
C ARG A 187 -11.57 4.35 -7.10
N ASP A 188 -10.95 3.60 -6.19
CA ASP A 188 -9.49 3.52 -6.07
C ASP A 188 -8.84 2.78 -7.24
N TYR A 189 -9.56 1.90 -7.93
CA TYR A 189 -8.99 1.08 -9.00
C TYR A 189 -9.81 1.02 -10.29
N ALA A 190 -10.97 1.66 -10.36
CA ALA A 190 -11.80 1.67 -11.58
C ALA A 190 -11.05 2.22 -12.80
N HIS A 191 -10.29 3.31 -12.64
CA HIS A 191 -9.47 3.88 -13.69
C HIS A 191 -8.29 2.97 -14.09
N LEU A 192 -7.77 2.16 -13.18
CA LEU A 192 -6.73 1.17 -13.50
C LEU A 192 -7.32 0.01 -14.29
N SER A 193 -8.53 -0.43 -13.91
CA SER A 193 -9.29 -1.44 -14.65
C SER A 193 -9.62 -0.98 -16.06
N GLU A 194 -10.08 0.28 -16.22
CA GLU A 194 -10.35 0.89 -17.52
C GLU A 194 -9.09 0.96 -18.40
N LEU A 195 -7.96 1.39 -17.84
CA LEU A 195 -6.70 1.44 -18.58
C LEU A 195 -6.20 0.06 -19.00
N ALA A 196 -6.36 -0.95 -18.13
CA ALA A 196 -5.89 -2.31 -18.39
C ALA A 196 -6.79 -3.08 -19.36
N LEU A 197 -8.10 -2.99 -19.18
CA LEU A 197 -9.07 -3.85 -19.88
C LEU A 197 -9.96 -3.09 -20.88
N ARG A 198 -9.90 -1.76 -20.89
CA ARG A 198 -10.68 -0.90 -21.80
C ARG A 198 -12.17 -1.22 -21.73
N GLU A 199 -12.81 -1.52 -22.86
CA GLU A 199 -14.23 -1.91 -22.93
C GLU A 199 -14.53 -3.20 -22.15
N GLY A 200 -13.54 -4.05 -21.93
CA GLY A 200 -13.62 -5.26 -21.09
C GLY A 200 -13.59 -5.00 -19.59
N SER A 201 -13.49 -3.74 -19.13
CA SER A 201 -13.47 -3.44 -17.70
C SER A 201 -14.76 -3.87 -17.00
N PRO A 202 -14.69 -4.67 -15.91
CA PRO A 202 -15.86 -5.07 -15.12
C PRO A 202 -16.36 -3.98 -14.17
N LEU A 203 -15.82 -2.77 -14.28
CA LEU A 203 -16.20 -1.61 -13.49
C LEU A 203 -16.78 -0.51 -14.38
N PRO A 204 -17.72 0.30 -13.86
CA PRO A 204 -18.22 1.44 -14.61
C PRO A 204 -17.11 2.43 -14.96
N THR A 205 -17.11 2.90 -16.21
CA THR A 205 -16.18 3.92 -16.71
C THR A 205 -16.77 5.33 -16.59
N THR A 206 -18.10 5.45 -16.43
CA THR A 206 -18.76 6.73 -16.16
C THR A 206 -18.70 7.08 -14.67
N TYR A 207 -18.45 8.35 -14.38
CA TYR A 207 -18.33 8.83 -13.00
C TYR A 207 -19.62 8.61 -12.19
N SER A 208 -20.79 8.81 -12.81
CA SER A 208 -22.08 8.64 -12.13
C SER A 208 -22.31 7.20 -11.68
N ASP A 209 -22.19 6.26 -12.61
CA ASP A 209 -22.41 4.84 -12.31
C ASP A 209 -21.37 4.31 -11.31
N LEU A 210 -20.09 4.70 -11.48
CA LEU A 210 -19.04 4.33 -10.53
C LEU A 210 -19.33 4.82 -9.12
N ASN A 211 -19.82 6.05 -8.97
CA ASN A 211 -20.19 6.58 -7.66
C ASN A 211 -21.38 5.85 -7.05
N ASP A 212 -22.40 5.51 -7.84
CA ASP A 212 -23.56 4.79 -7.34
C ASP A 212 -23.18 3.36 -6.91
N TRP A 213 -22.35 2.66 -7.71
CA TRP A 213 -21.83 1.34 -7.34
C TRP A 213 -20.97 1.41 -6.09
N ALA A 214 -20.03 2.36 -6.01
CA ALA A 214 -19.19 2.53 -4.83
C ALA A 214 -20.02 2.84 -3.58
N ASN A 215 -21.04 3.74 -3.69
CA ASN A 215 -21.92 4.06 -2.57
C ASN A 215 -22.84 2.89 -2.15
N ALA A 216 -23.04 1.90 -3.02
CA ALA A 216 -23.75 0.68 -2.68
C ALA A 216 -22.84 -0.39 -2.05
N ILE A 217 -21.62 -0.56 -2.56
CA ILE A 217 -20.72 -1.67 -2.22
C ILE A 217 -19.76 -1.32 -1.08
N ASP A 218 -19.18 -0.11 -1.09
CA ASP A 218 -18.15 0.30 -0.14
C ASP A 218 -18.67 0.32 1.30
N VAL A 219 -17.80 -0.02 2.25
CA VAL A 219 -18.16 -0.04 3.69
C VAL A 219 -18.22 1.38 4.27
N LYS A 220 -17.22 2.21 3.94
CA LYS A 220 -17.06 3.56 4.50
C LYS A 220 -17.82 4.62 3.69
N VAL A 221 -19.15 4.48 3.63
CA VAL A 221 -20.04 5.43 2.97
C VAL A 221 -20.87 6.15 4.01
N LYS A 222 -20.95 7.49 3.93
CA LYS A 222 -21.77 8.28 4.82
C LYS A 222 -23.25 7.90 4.65
N PRO A 223 -24.06 7.87 5.72
CA PRO A 223 -25.45 7.44 5.65
C PRO A 223 -26.28 8.18 4.58
N GLU A 224 -26.04 9.48 4.40
CA GLU A 224 -26.71 10.34 3.42
C GLU A 224 -26.31 10.05 1.96
N GLU A 225 -25.12 9.47 1.74
CA GLU A 225 -24.60 9.12 0.42
C GLU A 225 -24.93 7.67 0.03
N ARG A 226 -25.41 6.85 0.99
CA ARG A 226 -25.68 5.43 0.77
C ARG A 226 -26.70 5.22 -0.34
N VAL A 227 -26.37 4.29 -1.25
CA VAL A 227 -27.20 3.86 -2.37
C VAL A 227 -27.61 2.40 -2.15
N LEU A 228 -28.85 2.05 -2.48
CA LEU A 228 -29.30 0.66 -2.43
C LEU A 228 -28.69 -0.15 -3.59
N PRO A 229 -28.43 -1.45 -3.40
CA PRO A 229 -27.79 -2.28 -4.42
C PRO A 229 -28.55 -2.35 -5.75
N GLY A 230 -29.90 -2.37 -5.70
CA GLY A 230 -30.72 -2.29 -6.90
C GLY A 230 -30.31 -3.29 -7.99
N ALA A 231 -29.91 -2.78 -9.15
CA ALA A 231 -29.52 -3.64 -10.29
C ALA A 231 -28.34 -4.57 -9.99
N LEU A 232 -27.51 -4.31 -8.98
CA LEU A 232 -26.42 -5.23 -8.59
C LEU A 232 -26.95 -6.60 -8.09
N GLU A 233 -28.19 -6.64 -7.60
CA GLU A 233 -28.85 -7.87 -7.20
C GLU A 233 -29.21 -8.77 -8.39
N ASP A 234 -29.29 -8.21 -9.60
CA ASP A 234 -29.61 -8.92 -10.84
C ASP A 234 -28.37 -9.53 -11.51
N LEU A 235 -27.14 -9.19 -11.05
CA LEU A 235 -25.95 -9.84 -11.54
C LEU A 235 -26.02 -11.35 -11.30
N GLU A 236 -25.52 -12.11 -12.25
CA GLU A 236 -25.53 -13.57 -12.21
C GLU A 236 -24.62 -14.12 -11.10
N GLY A 237 -25.10 -15.12 -10.36
CA GLY A 237 -24.37 -15.79 -9.29
C GLY A 237 -25.26 -16.06 -8.06
N GLU A 238 -24.72 -16.82 -7.13
CA GLU A 238 -25.34 -17.10 -5.85
C GLU A 238 -24.88 -16.08 -4.78
N GLY A 239 -25.63 -15.98 -3.70
CA GLY A 239 -25.32 -15.09 -2.58
C GLY A 239 -25.91 -13.69 -2.70
N ASN A 240 -25.36 -12.76 -1.92
CA ASN A 240 -25.78 -11.36 -1.92
C ASN A 240 -25.15 -10.58 -3.09
N TYR A 241 -25.55 -9.34 -3.29
CA TYR A 241 -25.07 -8.51 -4.41
C TYR A 241 -23.54 -8.30 -4.43
N LYS A 242 -22.86 -8.39 -3.29
CA LYS A 242 -21.38 -8.31 -3.24
C LYS A 242 -20.74 -9.58 -3.75
N ASP A 243 -21.31 -10.73 -3.40
CA ASP A 243 -20.83 -12.03 -3.90
C ASP A 243 -21.00 -12.13 -5.42
N LYS A 244 -22.12 -11.65 -5.93
CA LYS A 244 -22.40 -11.58 -7.37
C LYS A 244 -21.45 -10.62 -8.09
N PHE A 245 -21.19 -9.45 -7.50
CA PHE A 245 -20.21 -8.51 -8.03
C PHE A 245 -18.79 -9.10 -8.01
N LYS A 246 -18.38 -9.73 -6.91
CA LYS A 246 -17.11 -10.45 -6.79
C LYS A 246 -16.96 -11.50 -7.90
N LEU A 247 -18.00 -12.30 -8.10
CA LEU A 247 -18.03 -13.32 -9.15
C LEU A 247 -17.87 -12.68 -10.54
N ARG A 248 -18.62 -11.58 -10.82
CA ARG A 248 -18.49 -10.84 -12.08
C ARG A 248 -17.08 -10.31 -12.30
N LEU A 249 -16.47 -9.73 -11.26
CA LEU A 249 -15.10 -9.19 -11.32
C LEU A 249 -14.09 -10.30 -11.63
N THR A 250 -14.10 -11.38 -10.84
CA THR A 250 -13.08 -12.46 -10.92
C THR A 250 -13.22 -13.35 -12.14
N GLN A 251 -14.41 -13.43 -12.75
CA GLN A 251 -14.65 -14.19 -13.98
C GLN A 251 -14.51 -13.34 -15.26
N THR A 252 -14.20 -12.07 -15.14
CA THR A 252 -13.95 -11.23 -16.32
C THR A 252 -12.61 -11.61 -16.96
N PRO A 253 -12.54 -11.84 -18.28
CA PRO A 253 -11.29 -12.02 -19.01
C PRO A 253 -10.31 -10.86 -18.75
N GLY A 254 -9.03 -11.17 -18.60
CA GLY A 254 -8.01 -10.19 -18.21
C GLY A 254 -8.01 -9.82 -16.71
N VAL A 255 -8.91 -10.39 -15.89
CA VAL A 255 -8.84 -10.27 -14.42
C VAL A 255 -8.34 -11.57 -13.83
N VAL A 256 -7.26 -11.54 -13.04
CA VAL A 256 -6.69 -12.73 -12.39
C VAL A 256 -6.51 -12.46 -10.91
N ALA A 257 -7.33 -13.12 -10.10
CA ALA A 257 -7.30 -13.04 -8.64
C ALA A 257 -6.83 -14.37 -8.03
N THR A 258 -6.06 -14.29 -6.94
CA THR A 258 -5.74 -15.50 -6.16
C THR A 258 -6.86 -15.81 -5.19
N SER A 259 -7.26 -17.09 -5.14
CA SER A 259 -8.17 -17.63 -4.13
C SER A 259 -7.51 -18.66 -3.21
N ASP A 260 -6.24 -19.04 -3.48
CA ASP A 260 -5.61 -20.19 -2.83
C ASP A 260 -4.56 -19.82 -1.79
N ASP A 261 -4.62 -20.53 -0.66
CA ASP A 261 -3.57 -20.61 0.36
C ASP A 261 -2.53 -21.67 -0.06
N SER A 262 -1.61 -21.30 -0.93
CA SER A 262 -0.46 -22.17 -1.30
C SER A 262 0.66 -22.14 -0.25
N ILE A 263 0.38 -21.65 0.95
CA ILE A 263 1.36 -21.47 2.03
C ILE A 263 1.14 -22.61 3.04
N GLY A 264 2.11 -23.53 3.12
CA GLY A 264 2.04 -24.72 3.98
C GLY A 264 2.18 -24.45 5.49
N CYS A 265 2.22 -23.19 5.96
CA CYS A 265 2.31 -22.84 7.36
C CYS A 265 1.09 -22.06 7.84
N SER A 266 0.75 -22.18 9.14
CA SER A 266 -0.35 -21.46 9.76
C SER A 266 0.09 -20.06 10.20
N LEU A 267 -0.85 -19.08 10.22
CA LEU A 267 -0.62 -17.73 10.71
C LEU A 267 -1.44 -17.47 11.97
N GLN A 268 -0.75 -17.17 13.06
CA GLN A 268 -1.37 -16.79 14.32
C GLN A 268 -1.15 -15.31 14.59
N VAL A 269 -2.23 -14.55 14.83
CA VAL A 269 -2.19 -13.12 15.13
C VAL A 269 -2.73 -12.91 16.55
N SER A 270 -1.89 -12.40 17.45
CA SER A 270 -2.23 -12.28 18.87
C SER A 270 -1.88 -10.90 19.42
N PRO A 271 -2.73 -10.32 20.28
CA PRO A 271 -2.39 -9.09 20.98
C PRO A 271 -1.31 -9.32 22.04
N PHE A 272 -0.48 -8.33 22.28
CA PHE A 272 0.31 -8.23 23.49
C PHE A 272 0.14 -6.87 24.14
N GLN A 273 0.37 -6.81 25.44
CA GLN A 273 0.33 -5.59 26.22
C GLN A 273 1.63 -5.46 27.00
N TYR A 274 2.01 -4.22 27.31
CA TYR A 274 3.12 -3.94 28.20
C TYR A 274 2.68 -3.05 29.36
N GLU A 275 3.40 -3.12 30.46
CA GLU A 275 3.11 -2.33 31.65
C GLU A 275 3.50 -0.86 31.44
N MET A 276 2.50 -0.01 31.24
CA MET A 276 2.67 1.45 31.16
C MET A 276 2.83 2.05 32.55
N SER A 277 3.72 3.03 32.68
CA SER A 277 3.82 3.82 33.92
C SER A 277 2.59 4.70 34.11
N ASP A 278 2.27 5.03 35.36
CA ASP A 278 1.14 5.90 35.69
C ASP A 278 1.29 7.29 35.10
N LYS A 279 2.53 7.81 34.99
CA LYS A 279 2.84 9.06 34.29
C LYS A 279 2.37 9.01 32.82
N LEU A 280 2.67 7.92 32.12
CA LEU A 280 2.27 7.76 30.71
C LEU A 280 0.76 7.61 30.56
N LYS A 281 0.12 6.80 31.44
CA LYS A 281 -1.34 6.63 31.46
C LYS A 281 -2.06 7.97 31.70
N ALA A 282 -1.54 8.79 32.60
CA ALA A 282 -2.09 10.11 32.89
C ALA A 282 -1.97 11.05 31.67
N ALA A 283 -0.81 11.05 30.99
CA ALA A 283 -0.61 11.86 29.79
C ALA A 283 -1.52 11.43 28.62
N ILE A 284 -1.71 10.13 28.39
CA ILE A 284 -2.64 9.61 27.39
C ILE A 284 -4.06 10.09 27.67
N ARG A 285 -4.53 9.97 28.93
CA ARG A 285 -5.85 10.50 29.33
C ARG A 285 -5.97 12.00 29.14
N TYR A 286 -4.94 12.75 29.50
CA TYR A 286 -4.90 14.20 29.33
C TYR A 286 -5.03 14.61 27.83
N ILE A 287 -4.23 14.00 26.95
CA ILE A 287 -4.28 14.27 25.50
C ILE A 287 -5.67 13.94 24.94
N ARG A 288 -6.26 12.82 25.33
CA ARG A 288 -7.59 12.37 24.87
C ARG A 288 -8.69 13.36 25.27
N THR A 289 -8.58 13.96 26.46
CA THR A 289 -9.61 14.89 26.98
C THR A 289 -9.39 16.31 26.48
N ASN A 290 -8.14 16.79 26.45
CA ASN A 290 -7.83 18.20 26.24
C ASN A 290 -7.31 18.53 24.83
N TRP A 291 -7.04 17.53 24.02
CA TRP A 291 -6.45 17.68 22.68
C TRP A 291 -5.17 18.52 22.70
N THR A 292 -4.34 18.31 23.68
CA THR A 292 -3.12 19.07 23.92
C THR A 292 -1.98 18.12 24.31
N LEU A 293 -0.80 18.30 23.69
CA LEU A 293 0.40 17.53 24.00
C LEU A 293 0.96 17.91 25.39
N PRO A 294 1.83 17.08 25.99
CA PRO A 294 2.43 17.38 27.30
C PRO A 294 3.24 18.68 27.36
N ASN A 295 3.72 19.18 26.23
CA ASN A 295 4.40 20.48 26.11
C ASN A 295 3.46 21.68 25.94
N GLY A 296 2.13 21.46 26.00
CA GLY A 296 1.12 22.52 25.84
C GLY A 296 0.68 22.78 24.38
N PHE A 297 1.24 22.05 23.41
CA PHE A 297 0.88 22.25 22.00
C PHE A 297 -0.52 21.71 21.70
N PRO A 298 -1.44 22.52 21.14
CA PRO A 298 -2.81 22.08 20.82
C PRO A 298 -2.82 21.21 19.56
N LEU A 299 -3.67 20.19 19.54
CA LEU A 299 -3.93 19.32 18.40
C LEU A 299 -5.17 19.81 17.64
N SER A 300 -5.12 19.72 16.31
CA SER A 300 -6.06 20.41 15.43
C SER A 300 -7.35 19.63 15.16
N ASP A 301 -7.29 18.30 15.18
CA ASP A 301 -8.43 17.44 14.86
C ASP A 301 -8.30 16.03 15.47
N ALA A 302 -9.37 15.24 15.37
CA ALA A 302 -9.41 13.88 15.90
C ALA A 302 -8.38 12.92 15.26
N VAL A 303 -7.99 13.16 14.01
CA VAL A 303 -6.98 12.34 13.31
C VAL A 303 -5.60 12.64 13.88
N ASP A 304 -5.33 13.89 14.16
CA ASP A 304 -4.11 14.38 14.78
C ASP A 304 -3.97 13.82 16.21
N VAL A 305 -5.05 13.90 17.00
CA VAL A 305 -5.13 13.31 18.33
C VAL A 305 -4.84 11.81 18.29
N ALA A 306 -5.51 11.05 17.41
CA ALA A 306 -5.33 9.61 17.30
C ALA A 306 -3.89 9.23 16.88
N ARG A 307 -3.26 10.03 16.01
CA ARG A 307 -1.87 9.84 15.59
C ARG A 307 -0.91 10.04 16.77
N HIS A 308 -1.07 11.15 17.51
CA HIS A 308 -0.23 11.45 18.67
C HIS A 308 -0.45 10.48 19.84
N LEU A 309 -1.67 10.01 20.04
CA LEU A 309 -1.95 8.98 21.05
C LEU A 309 -1.26 7.65 20.74
N ARG A 310 -1.17 7.25 19.47
CA ARG A 310 -0.42 6.03 19.08
C ARG A 310 1.09 6.15 19.32
N THR A 311 1.69 7.31 19.05
CA THR A 311 3.11 7.52 19.40
C THR A 311 3.31 7.58 20.90
N MET A 312 2.44 8.29 21.62
CA MET A 312 2.46 8.35 23.08
C MET A 312 2.28 6.96 23.70
N ALA A 313 1.44 6.09 23.13
CA ALA A 313 1.29 4.69 23.54
C ALA A 313 2.59 3.87 23.44
N CYS A 314 3.61 4.36 22.75
CA CYS A 314 4.96 3.77 22.71
C CYS A 314 5.96 4.51 23.63
N GLY A 315 5.50 5.47 24.44
CA GLY A 315 6.29 6.19 25.44
C GLY A 315 7.00 7.46 24.94
N PHE A 316 6.69 7.94 23.76
CA PHE A 316 7.30 9.13 23.16
C PHE A 316 6.28 9.92 22.34
N TYR A 317 6.64 11.16 21.99
CA TYR A 317 5.91 11.98 21.01
C TYR A 317 6.87 12.82 20.20
N TYR A 318 6.38 13.44 19.12
CA TYR A 318 7.15 14.42 18.34
C TYR A 318 6.76 15.82 18.73
N GLU A 319 7.76 16.72 18.88
CA GLU A 319 7.53 18.14 19.06
C GLU A 319 8.30 18.95 18.04
N TRP A 320 7.80 20.15 17.79
CA TRP A 320 8.51 21.14 17.00
C TRP A 320 9.39 21.98 17.94
N ILE A 321 10.68 21.94 17.70
CA ILE A 321 11.65 22.73 18.45
C ILE A 321 11.78 24.08 17.75
N TRP A 322 11.38 25.10 18.45
CA TRP A 322 11.48 26.48 18.01
C TRP A 322 12.61 27.16 18.79
N PRO A 323 13.75 27.54 18.15
CA PRO A 323 14.88 28.12 18.86
C PRO A 323 14.55 29.46 19.58
N ASN A 324 13.58 30.20 19.03
CA ASN A 324 13.19 31.52 19.51
C ASN A 324 11.73 31.61 19.98
N GLY A 325 11.11 30.50 20.35
CA GLY A 325 9.68 30.41 20.66
C GLY A 325 8.81 30.15 19.41
N VAL A 326 7.55 29.77 19.61
CA VAL A 326 6.62 29.41 18.53
C VAL A 326 6.39 30.59 17.60
N ASP A 327 6.72 30.42 16.32
CA ASP A 327 6.46 31.43 15.27
C ASP A 327 5.04 31.24 14.71
N GLN A 328 4.09 31.99 15.25
CA GLN A 328 2.69 31.92 14.87
C GLN A 328 2.46 32.37 13.42
N GLU A 329 3.18 33.39 12.97
CA GLU A 329 3.10 33.89 11.58
C GLU A 329 3.54 32.81 10.58
N TRP A 330 4.61 32.07 10.92
CA TRP A 330 5.07 30.96 10.10
C TRP A 330 4.02 29.84 9.99
N LEU A 331 3.36 29.51 11.12
CA LEU A 331 2.31 28.48 11.15
C LEU A 331 1.10 28.86 10.29
N GLU A 332 0.64 30.10 10.41
CA GLU A 332 -0.50 30.62 9.65
C GLU A 332 -0.18 30.71 8.15
N ALA A 333 0.96 31.26 7.79
CA ALA A 333 1.40 31.36 6.40
C ALA A 333 1.54 29.96 5.75
N ARG A 334 2.07 28.97 6.48
CA ARG A 334 2.16 27.58 6.02
C ARG A 334 0.79 26.95 5.82
N ALA A 335 -0.14 27.16 6.75
CA ALA A 335 -1.49 26.63 6.64
C ALA A 335 -2.22 27.19 5.42
N ASN A 336 -2.17 28.52 5.23
CA ASN A 336 -2.75 29.21 4.09
C ASN A 336 -2.15 28.76 2.76
N TRP A 337 -0.82 28.64 2.68
CA TRP A 337 -0.13 28.12 1.50
C TRP A 337 -0.57 26.68 1.15
N ASN A 338 -0.62 25.80 2.13
CA ASN A 338 -1.08 24.41 1.92
C ASN A 338 -2.53 24.34 1.45
N ALA A 339 -3.40 25.23 1.94
CA ALA A 339 -4.78 25.33 1.48
C ALA A 339 -4.85 25.79 0.02
N PHE A 340 -4.12 26.85 -0.32
CA PHE A 340 -4.02 27.39 -1.67
C PHE A 340 -3.49 26.37 -2.69
N VAL A 341 -2.43 25.63 -2.33
CA VAL A 341 -1.86 24.57 -3.17
C VAL A 341 -2.90 23.47 -3.43
N ARG A 342 -3.61 23.02 -2.40
CA ARG A 342 -4.66 21.99 -2.55
C ARG A 342 -5.79 22.46 -3.46
N GLU A 343 -6.23 23.67 -3.29
CA GLU A 343 -7.29 24.27 -4.13
C GLU A 343 -6.82 24.42 -5.58
N THR A 344 -5.62 24.93 -5.83
CA THR A 344 -5.06 25.09 -7.17
C THR A 344 -4.94 23.74 -7.90
N ILE A 345 -4.46 22.70 -7.21
CA ILE A 345 -4.41 21.34 -7.75
C ILE A 345 -5.82 20.83 -8.06
N SER A 346 -6.79 21.07 -7.16
CA SER A 346 -8.18 20.64 -7.33
C SER A 346 -8.83 21.29 -8.55
N ARG A 347 -8.57 22.55 -8.79
CA ARG A 347 -9.08 23.32 -9.97
C ARG A 347 -8.47 22.85 -11.30
N GLY A 348 -7.35 22.15 -11.27
CA GLY A 348 -6.71 21.62 -12.48
C GLY A 348 -6.14 22.71 -13.42
N LEU A 349 -5.63 23.80 -12.87
CA LEU A 349 -5.07 24.91 -13.63
C LEU A 349 -3.86 24.48 -14.47
N LYS A 350 -3.68 25.14 -15.62
CA LYS A 350 -2.55 24.93 -16.54
C LYS A 350 -1.74 26.19 -16.73
N ARG A 351 -0.42 26.01 -16.90
CA ARG A 351 0.50 27.03 -17.36
C ARG A 351 1.24 26.54 -18.60
N ASN A 352 1.18 27.28 -19.71
CA ASN A 352 1.83 26.90 -20.98
C ASN A 352 1.54 25.44 -21.40
N GLY A 353 0.30 25.00 -21.22
CA GLY A 353 -0.11 23.62 -21.50
C GLY A 353 0.24 22.59 -20.41
N VAL A 354 1.04 22.92 -19.41
CA VAL A 354 1.43 22.05 -18.29
C VAL A 354 0.48 22.24 -17.12
N TYR A 355 -0.03 21.14 -16.59
CA TYR A 355 -0.89 21.18 -15.41
C TYR A 355 -0.09 21.51 -14.13
N LEU A 356 -0.65 22.37 -13.30
CA LEU A 356 -0.10 22.74 -12.01
C LEU A 356 -0.53 21.71 -10.96
N ASP A 357 0.05 20.55 -11.02
CA ASP A 357 -0.33 19.37 -10.22
C ASP A 357 0.66 19.05 -9.09
N THR A 358 1.66 19.92 -8.88
CA THR A 358 2.61 19.85 -7.76
C THR A 358 2.83 21.22 -7.13
N GLU A 359 3.14 21.23 -5.82
CA GLU A 359 3.50 22.45 -5.10
C GLU A 359 4.64 23.22 -5.81
N GLY A 360 5.67 22.50 -6.28
CA GLY A 360 6.81 23.13 -6.97
C GLY A 360 6.43 23.87 -8.25
N LEU A 361 5.49 23.35 -9.05
CA LEU A 361 5.00 24.01 -10.25
C LEU A 361 4.12 25.23 -9.91
N ILE A 362 3.30 25.12 -8.87
CA ILE A 362 2.48 26.23 -8.36
C ILE A 362 3.38 27.35 -7.85
N LYS A 363 4.39 27.01 -7.03
CA LYS A 363 5.39 27.97 -6.54
C LYS A 363 6.08 28.73 -7.69
N LEU A 364 6.55 28.00 -8.72
CA LEU A 364 7.17 28.62 -9.90
C LEU A 364 6.21 29.54 -10.65
N SER A 365 4.93 29.16 -10.75
CA SER A 365 3.91 29.97 -11.43
C SER A 365 3.55 31.23 -10.65
N CYS A 366 3.48 31.16 -9.30
CA CYS A 366 3.33 32.34 -8.45
C CYS A 366 4.56 33.27 -8.56
N MET A 367 5.79 32.71 -8.57
CA MET A 367 7.03 33.51 -8.75
C MET A 367 7.08 34.22 -10.09
N ALA A 368 6.50 33.64 -11.14
CA ALA A 368 6.44 34.24 -12.46
C ALA A 368 5.26 35.21 -12.65
N GLY A 369 4.37 35.35 -11.66
CA GLY A 369 3.16 36.18 -11.76
C GLY A 369 2.05 35.60 -12.61
N ASP A 370 2.11 34.30 -12.95
CA ASP A 370 1.09 33.65 -13.79
C ASP A 370 -0.16 33.23 -13.00
N ILE A 371 -0.06 33.18 -11.69
CA ILE A 371 -1.17 32.89 -10.77
C ILE A 371 -1.18 33.95 -9.67
N ASP A 372 -2.32 34.59 -9.53
CA ASP A 372 -2.61 35.43 -8.37
C ASP A 372 -2.96 34.51 -7.17
N SER A 373 -2.30 34.74 -6.06
CA SER A 373 -2.48 33.99 -4.81
C SER A 373 -3.06 34.86 -3.70
N ASP A 374 -3.58 36.06 -4.00
CA ASP A 374 -4.09 37.03 -3.02
C ASP A 374 -3.12 37.28 -1.84
N GLY A 375 -1.81 37.36 -2.15
CA GLY A 375 -0.77 37.56 -1.15
C GLY A 375 -0.27 36.30 -0.43
N VAL A 376 -1.01 35.19 -0.47
CA VAL A 376 -0.66 33.94 0.25
C VAL A 376 0.73 33.42 -0.10
N PHE A 377 1.11 33.47 -1.39
CA PHE A 377 2.45 33.08 -1.80
C PHE A 377 3.53 34.02 -1.24
N ALA A 378 3.30 35.33 -1.25
CA ALA A 378 4.27 36.30 -0.77
C ALA A 378 4.53 36.12 0.74
N GLU A 379 3.47 35.93 1.53
CA GLU A 379 3.55 35.65 2.96
C GLU A 379 4.32 34.33 3.22
N TRP A 380 3.91 33.24 2.58
CA TRP A 380 4.61 31.96 2.73
C TRP A 380 6.06 32.04 2.25
N TYR A 381 6.33 32.71 1.13
CA TYR A 381 7.69 32.87 0.60
C TYR A 381 8.59 33.62 1.56
N ALA A 382 8.08 34.66 2.21
CA ALA A 382 8.83 35.39 3.24
C ALA A 382 9.13 34.50 4.46
N GLN A 383 8.13 33.81 4.97
CA GLN A 383 8.26 32.92 6.13
C GLN A 383 9.11 31.67 5.81
N SER A 384 9.02 31.13 4.59
CA SER A 384 9.77 29.94 4.17
C SER A 384 11.29 30.15 4.04
N LYS A 385 11.76 31.39 4.12
CA LYS A 385 13.19 31.72 4.19
C LYS A 385 13.74 31.61 5.61
N LYS A 386 12.87 31.63 6.61
CA LYS A 386 13.26 31.36 7.99
C LYS A 386 13.64 29.89 8.11
N GLU A 387 14.51 29.58 9.04
CA GLU A 387 14.81 28.19 9.38
C GLU A 387 13.54 27.51 9.91
N PRO A 388 13.10 26.39 9.30
CA PRO A 388 11.91 25.69 9.77
C PRO A 388 12.17 25.11 11.16
N PRO A 389 11.13 24.94 11.99
CA PRO A 389 11.30 24.28 13.27
C PRO A 389 11.78 22.85 13.05
N GLU A 390 12.71 22.41 13.87
CA GLU A 390 13.14 21.03 13.90
C GLU A 390 12.04 20.15 14.50
N VAL A 391 11.79 18.99 13.90
CA VAL A 391 10.88 17.99 14.45
C VAL A 391 11.69 16.94 15.17
N ALA A 392 11.65 16.97 16.49
CA ALA A 392 12.42 16.05 17.31
C ALA A 392 11.52 15.07 18.10
N PRO A 393 11.95 13.82 18.27
CA PRO A 393 11.28 12.86 19.13
C PRO A 393 11.65 13.12 20.60
N VAL A 394 10.64 13.19 21.45
CA VAL A 394 10.80 13.33 22.89
C VAL A 394 10.43 12.03 23.58
N ALA A 395 11.39 11.40 24.23
CA ALA A 395 11.16 10.23 25.07
C ALA A 395 10.43 10.68 26.35
N PHE A 396 9.11 10.68 26.33
CA PHE A 396 8.28 11.15 27.45
C PHE A 396 8.41 10.27 28.68
N CYS A 397 8.50 8.95 28.47
CA CYS A 397 8.63 7.99 29.57
C CYS A 397 9.57 6.83 29.23
N GLN A 398 10.84 6.99 29.57
CA GLN A 398 11.88 5.98 29.35
C GLN A 398 11.55 4.63 30.03
N LYS A 399 10.92 4.65 31.21
CA LYS A 399 10.48 3.43 31.91
C LYS A 399 9.48 2.63 31.07
N SER A 400 8.53 3.32 30.41
CA SER A 400 7.53 2.66 29.55
C SER A 400 8.15 2.10 28.29
N ILE A 401 9.11 2.80 27.67
CA ILE A 401 9.87 2.30 26.51
C ILE A 401 10.62 1.02 26.87
N ARG A 402 11.30 0.99 28.03
CA ARG A 402 11.97 -0.22 28.55
C ARG A 402 10.99 -1.36 28.83
N ASN A 403 9.82 -1.06 29.36
CA ASN A 403 8.82 -2.08 29.64
C ASN A 403 8.24 -2.65 28.33
N LEU A 404 8.08 -1.83 27.29
CA LEU A 404 7.71 -2.29 25.95
C LEU A 404 8.79 -3.25 25.41
N ALA A 405 10.07 -2.86 25.48
CA ALA A 405 11.18 -3.71 25.07
C ALA A 405 11.23 -5.04 25.85
N LYS A 406 11.05 -4.99 27.17
CA LYS A 406 10.98 -6.21 28.00
C LYS A 406 9.82 -7.14 27.61
N SER A 407 8.68 -6.59 27.20
CA SER A 407 7.57 -7.40 26.72
C SER A 407 7.90 -8.07 25.38
N ILE A 408 8.62 -7.37 24.49
CA ILE A 408 9.13 -7.94 23.23
C ILE A 408 10.11 -9.08 23.50
N LEU A 409 11.08 -8.90 24.41
CA LEU A 409 12.03 -9.95 24.81
C LEU A 409 11.35 -11.19 25.40
N LYS A 410 10.23 -11.03 26.12
CA LYS A 410 9.46 -12.18 26.61
C LYS A 410 8.83 -12.99 25.46
N LEU A 411 8.35 -12.32 24.40
CA LEU A 411 7.83 -12.99 23.21
C LEU A 411 8.95 -13.70 22.44
N GLU A 412 10.11 -13.05 22.31
CA GLU A 412 11.30 -13.62 21.70
C GLU A 412 11.80 -14.86 22.47
N PHE A 413 11.86 -14.79 23.78
CA PHE A 413 12.24 -15.93 24.61
C PHE A 413 11.31 -17.13 24.44
N LYS A 414 10.03 -16.88 24.19
CA LYS A 414 9.03 -17.91 24.00
C LYS A 414 9.11 -18.57 22.61
N ASP A 415 9.23 -17.76 21.56
CA ASP A 415 8.97 -18.21 20.18
C ASP A 415 10.18 -18.01 19.24
N GLY A 416 11.31 -17.48 19.73
CA GLY A 416 12.55 -17.27 18.99
C GLY A 416 12.75 -15.85 18.47
N PRO A 417 13.90 -15.59 17.79
CA PRO A 417 14.27 -14.28 17.29
C PRO A 417 13.20 -13.64 16.39
N ALA A 418 12.94 -12.35 16.62
CA ALA A 418 11.81 -11.65 16.04
C ALA A 418 12.20 -10.51 15.07
N LEU A 419 11.34 -10.25 14.09
CA LEU A 419 11.31 -8.98 13.38
C LEU A 419 10.38 -8.02 14.14
N VAL A 420 10.97 -6.96 14.72
CA VAL A 420 10.25 -5.93 15.47
C VAL A 420 9.92 -4.78 14.52
N TRP A 421 8.66 -4.56 14.24
CA TRP A 421 8.17 -3.61 13.26
C TRP A 421 7.77 -2.29 13.90
N THR A 422 8.28 -1.19 13.36
CA THR A 422 7.98 0.18 13.80
C THR A 422 7.57 1.07 12.63
N ASP A 423 6.63 1.98 12.85
CA ASP A 423 6.19 2.97 11.86
C ASP A 423 6.98 4.29 11.93
N SER A 424 7.79 4.46 12.97
CA SER A 424 8.54 5.67 13.26
C SER A 424 10.03 5.37 13.45
N ILE A 425 10.86 6.22 12.87
CA ILE A 425 12.33 6.15 13.00
C ILE A 425 12.75 6.24 14.48
N ALA A 426 12.13 7.15 15.23
CA ALA A 426 12.45 7.36 16.63
C ALA A 426 12.17 6.12 17.49
N LEU A 427 11.00 5.51 17.33
CA LEU A 427 10.68 4.26 18.02
C LEU A 427 11.66 3.15 17.63
N GLY A 428 12.02 3.08 16.35
CA GLY A 428 13.03 2.14 15.86
C GLY A 428 14.33 2.24 16.62
N HIS A 429 14.88 3.45 16.75
CA HIS A 429 16.11 3.69 17.51
C HIS A 429 15.95 3.44 19.02
N PHE A 430 14.80 3.82 19.62
CA PHE A 430 14.57 3.55 21.04
C PHE A 430 14.54 2.04 21.33
N LEU A 431 13.80 1.28 20.52
CA LEU A 431 13.71 -0.17 20.71
C LEU A 431 15.02 -0.88 20.37
N ALA A 432 15.70 -0.51 19.30
CA ALA A 432 17.00 -1.08 18.93
C ALA A 432 18.01 -0.97 20.09
N ARG A 433 18.07 0.20 20.73
CA ARG A 433 18.94 0.41 21.90
C ARG A 433 18.53 -0.43 23.11
N GLU A 434 17.24 -0.50 23.43
CA GLU A 434 16.77 -1.23 24.62
C GLU A 434 16.75 -2.77 24.41
N LEU A 435 16.73 -3.22 23.14
CA LEU A 435 16.79 -4.64 22.75
C LEU A 435 18.21 -5.10 22.40
N GLU A 436 19.17 -4.17 22.35
CA GLU A 436 20.54 -4.42 21.85
C GLU A 436 20.55 -5.06 20.45
N ALA A 437 19.59 -4.64 19.59
CA ALA A 437 19.36 -5.19 18.28
C ALA A 437 19.61 -4.13 17.17
N PRO A 438 20.01 -4.54 15.94
CA PRO A 438 20.19 -3.60 14.85
C PRO A 438 18.86 -2.98 14.40
N TYR A 439 18.90 -1.69 13.98
CA TYR A 439 17.77 -1.00 13.38
C TYR A 439 17.99 -0.80 11.89
N PHE A 440 17.05 -1.29 11.09
CA PHE A 440 17.03 -1.12 9.64
C PHE A 440 15.95 -0.12 9.25
N GLY A 441 16.38 1.11 8.95
CA GLY A 441 15.55 2.22 8.50
C GLY A 441 15.40 2.28 6.97
N ALA A 442 15.16 3.48 6.44
CA ALA A 442 15.08 3.73 5.01
C ALA A 442 16.47 3.97 4.40
N GLY A 443 16.61 3.66 3.11
CA GLY A 443 17.81 3.91 2.31
C GLY A 443 18.49 2.64 1.79
N GLN A 444 19.39 2.83 0.82
CA GLN A 444 20.08 1.72 0.16
C GLN A 444 21.03 1.00 1.13
N THR A 445 21.79 1.75 1.93
CA THR A 445 22.72 1.19 2.93
C THR A 445 21.96 0.30 3.91
N ALA A 446 20.88 0.83 4.53
CA ALA A 446 20.06 0.04 5.46
C ALA A 446 19.41 -1.19 4.81
N THR A 447 19.18 -1.16 3.50
CA THR A 447 18.68 -2.33 2.75
C THR A 447 19.78 -3.37 2.60
N ASN A 448 20.98 -2.98 2.26
CA ASN A 448 22.13 -3.89 2.13
C ASN A 448 22.49 -4.50 3.49
N ASP A 449 22.56 -3.66 4.53
CA ASP A 449 22.82 -4.11 5.91
C ASP A 449 21.79 -5.14 6.38
N LEU A 450 20.49 -4.95 6.04
CA LEU A 450 19.46 -5.94 6.34
C LEU A 450 19.70 -7.25 5.57
N MET A 451 20.10 -7.20 4.30
CA MET A 451 20.37 -8.39 3.51
C MET A 451 21.59 -9.16 4.06
N ASP A 452 22.63 -8.44 4.47
CA ASP A 452 23.82 -9.03 5.12
C ASP A 452 23.46 -9.66 6.48
N HIS A 453 22.62 -8.98 7.27
CA HIS A 453 22.09 -9.53 8.53
C HIS A 453 21.29 -10.81 8.30
N LEU A 454 20.47 -10.86 7.24
CA LEU A 454 19.72 -12.06 6.88
C LEU A 454 20.63 -13.24 6.45
N ALA A 455 21.81 -12.97 5.93
CA ALA A 455 22.79 -13.99 5.58
C ALA A 455 23.55 -14.54 6.81
N GLY A 456 23.57 -13.79 7.92
CA GLY A 456 24.24 -14.15 9.19
C GLY A 456 23.44 -15.11 10.07
N GLN A 457 23.66 -15.06 11.38
CA GLN A 457 22.83 -15.79 12.36
C GLN A 457 21.44 -15.16 12.45
N LYS A 458 20.43 -15.98 12.81
CA LYS A 458 19.07 -15.50 13.03
C LYS A 458 19.00 -14.81 14.39
N GLU A 459 19.01 -13.48 14.39
CA GLU A 459 18.95 -12.62 15.58
C GLU A 459 17.81 -11.63 15.44
N THR A 460 17.29 -11.13 16.56
CA THR A 460 16.23 -10.12 16.56
C THR A 460 16.69 -8.85 15.87
N ALA A 461 15.81 -8.29 15.05
CA ALA A 461 16.06 -7.07 14.29
C ALA A 461 14.88 -6.11 14.38
N VAL A 462 15.14 -4.81 14.48
CA VAL A 462 14.14 -3.76 14.43
C VAL A 462 14.06 -3.19 13.03
N CYS A 463 12.87 -3.21 12.42
CA CYS A 463 12.67 -2.85 11.02
C CYS A 463 11.60 -1.75 10.86
N SER A 464 11.85 -0.81 9.96
CA SER A 464 10.84 0.16 9.53
C SER A 464 9.78 -0.51 8.65
N ILE A 465 8.50 -0.40 9.03
CA ILE A 465 7.36 -0.87 8.22
C ILE A 465 7.38 -0.23 6.83
N GLN A 466 7.65 1.07 6.74
CA GLN A 466 7.64 1.80 5.47
C GLN A 466 8.75 1.38 4.52
N ALA A 467 9.93 1.07 5.05
CA ALA A 467 11.09 0.72 4.24
C ALA A 467 11.16 -0.77 3.88
N HIS A 468 10.77 -1.64 4.80
CA HIS A 468 10.97 -3.08 4.69
C HIS A 468 9.68 -3.90 4.69
N GLY A 469 8.52 -3.28 4.94
CA GLY A 469 7.21 -3.94 4.84
C GLY A 469 6.83 -4.38 3.42
N THR A 470 7.58 -3.97 2.38
CA THR A 470 7.33 -4.35 0.98
C THR A 470 8.60 -4.86 0.29
N GLY A 471 8.45 -5.78 -0.67
CA GLY A 471 9.48 -6.14 -1.65
C GLY A 471 10.64 -7.02 -1.18
N LYS A 472 10.64 -7.55 0.04
CA LYS A 472 11.75 -8.37 0.58
C LYS A 472 11.30 -9.77 1.01
N ASN A 473 12.23 -10.72 0.97
CA ASN A 473 12.02 -12.08 1.43
C ASN A 473 12.58 -12.20 2.85
N LEU A 474 11.68 -12.27 3.84
CA LEU A 474 12.04 -12.38 5.25
C LEU A 474 11.50 -13.66 5.88
N GLN A 475 11.20 -14.69 5.07
CA GLN A 475 10.63 -15.96 5.50
C GLN A 475 11.55 -16.79 6.42
N ARG A 476 12.81 -16.40 6.56
CA ARG A 476 13.70 -16.95 7.59
C ARG A 476 13.18 -16.69 9.01
N TYR A 477 12.39 -15.62 9.17
CA TYR A 477 11.73 -15.30 10.44
C TYR A 477 10.31 -15.83 10.46
N ASN A 478 9.92 -16.38 11.58
CA ASN A 478 8.55 -16.82 11.85
C ASN A 478 7.88 -16.02 12.97
N VAL A 479 8.61 -15.10 13.64
CA VAL A 479 8.07 -14.24 14.70
C VAL A 479 8.11 -12.78 14.25
N ASN A 480 6.93 -12.12 14.26
CA ASN A 480 6.77 -10.70 14.00
C ASN A 480 6.22 -10.02 15.25
N VAL A 481 6.83 -8.94 15.69
CA VAL A 481 6.32 -8.11 16.76
C VAL A 481 6.03 -6.72 16.24
N ILE A 482 4.77 -6.34 16.21
CA ILE A 482 4.31 -5.06 15.66
C ILE A 482 4.19 -4.07 16.83
N ALA A 483 5.26 -3.32 17.09
CA ALA A 483 5.33 -2.36 18.19
C ALA A 483 4.42 -1.15 17.97
N SER A 484 4.25 -0.71 16.71
CA SER A 484 3.29 0.32 16.31
C SER A 484 2.22 -0.30 15.42
N THR A 485 1.01 -0.45 15.93
CA THR A 485 -0.09 -1.14 15.24
C THR A 485 -0.64 -0.32 14.06
N PRO A 486 -0.47 -0.77 12.79
CA PRO A 486 -1.02 -0.08 11.64
C PRO A 486 -2.54 -0.20 11.57
N SER A 487 -3.22 0.85 11.09
CA SER A 487 -4.68 0.86 10.90
C SER A 487 -5.13 0.41 9.50
N SER A 488 -4.25 -0.20 8.73
CA SER A 488 -4.46 -0.53 7.32
C SER A 488 -4.34 -2.02 7.08
N GLY A 489 -5.40 -2.67 6.62
CA GLY A 489 -5.37 -4.06 6.17
C GLY A 489 -4.28 -4.31 5.13
N GLY A 490 -4.15 -3.43 4.12
CA GLY A 490 -3.09 -3.55 3.12
C GLY A 490 -1.66 -3.45 3.68
N THR A 491 -1.43 -2.69 4.76
CA THR A 491 -0.11 -2.66 5.42
C THR A 491 0.16 -3.99 6.13
N TRP A 492 -0.84 -4.55 6.79
CA TRP A 492 -0.75 -5.87 7.42
C TRP A 492 -0.50 -6.97 6.40
N GLU A 493 -1.22 -6.97 5.27
CA GLU A 493 -1.03 -7.94 4.19
C GLU A 493 0.42 -7.92 3.67
N GLN A 494 0.97 -6.73 3.45
CA GLN A 494 2.35 -6.58 2.99
C GLN A 494 3.36 -7.04 4.04
N LEU A 495 3.17 -6.64 5.30
CA LEU A 495 4.06 -6.98 6.41
C LEU A 495 4.07 -8.48 6.68
N LEU A 496 2.90 -9.08 6.89
CA LEU A 496 2.77 -10.52 7.14
C LEU A 496 3.24 -11.35 5.95
N GLY A 497 3.04 -10.86 4.73
CA GLY A 497 3.53 -11.49 3.52
C GLY A 497 5.06 -11.48 3.35
N ARG A 498 5.82 -10.90 4.29
CA ARG A 498 7.30 -11.00 4.30
C ARG A 498 7.77 -12.30 4.92
N THR A 499 7.06 -12.79 5.91
CA THR A 499 7.39 -13.99 6.69
C THR A 499 6.44 -15.15 6.39
N HIS A 500 5.13 -14.91 6.34
CA HIS A 500 4.12 -15.90 5.98
C HIS A 500 3.96 -15.98 4.45
N ARG A 501 4.80 -16.81 3.82
CA ARG A 501 4.86 -16.99 2.37
C ARG A 501 5.46 -18.33 1.99
N ALA A 502 5.36 -18.70 0.71
CA ALA A 502 6.00 -19.90 0.19
C ALA A 502 7.52 -19.90 0.47
N GLY A 503 8.04 -21.02 0.95
CA GLY A 503 9.42 -21.17 1.41
C GLY A 503 9.63 -20.81 2.88
N GLN A 504 8.56 -20.61 3.66
CA GLN A 504 8.63 -20.65 5.12
C GLN A 504 8.86 -22.09 5.58
N GLU A 505 9.91 -22.30 6.37
CA GLU A 505 10.34 -23.63 6.85
C GLU A 505 9.64 -24.01 8.16
N GLU A 506 9.10 -23.03 8.88
CA GLU A 506 8.40 -23.25 10.13
C GLU A 506 6.91 -23.53 9.90
N ASP A 507 6.33 -24.43 10.67
CA ASP A 507 4.90 -24.81 10.58
C ASP A 507 3.95 -23.66 10.95
N ARG A 508 4.47 -22.65 11.68
CA ARG A 508 3.68 -21.53 12.18
C ARG A 508 4.43 -20.21 12.15
N VAL A 509 3.74 -19.18 11.67
CA VAL A 509 4.17 -17.78 11.76
C VAL A 509 3.35 -17.07 12.83
N PHE A 510 4.03 -16.40 13.76
CA PHE A 510 3.43 -15.59 14.82
C PHE A 510 3.50 -14.10 14.46
N ALA A 511 2.44 -13.39 14.74
CA ALA A 511 2.38 -11.94 14.64
C ALA A 511 1.76 -11.36 15.92
N TYR A 512 2.60 -10.76 16.74
CA TYR A 512 2.20 -10.12 17.99
C TYR A 512 2.03 -8.62 17.75
N TRP A 513 0.87 -8.07 18.11
CA TRP A 513 0.60 -6.64 17.92
C TRP A 513 0.31 -5.93 19.25
N ASN A 514 0.80 -4.70 19.37
CA ASN A 514 0.65 -3.90 20.57
C ASN A 514 -0.82 -3.47 20.76
N ALA A 515 -1.45 -3.98 21.83
CA ALA A 515 -2.84 -3.72 22.23
C ALA A 515 -2.92 -2.91 23.54
N SER A 516 -1.91 -2.12 23.86
CA SER A 516 -1.81 -1.47 25.17
C SER A 516 -2.72 -0.25 25.33
N THR A 517 -3.28 0.31 24.27
CA THR A 517 -4.25 1.42 24.30
C THR A 517 -5.43 1.19 23.37
N GLN A 518 -6.55 1.89 23.66
CA GLN A 518 -7.75 1.79 22.82
C GLN A 518 -7.47 2.22 21.38
N GLU A 519 -6.60 3.20 21.14
CA GLU A 519 -6.22 3.65 19.81
C GLU A 519 -5.49 2.59 19.01
N MET A 520 -4.68 1.76 19.66
CA MET A 520 -4.02 0.60 19.04
C MET A 520 -5.02 -0.51 18.70
N VAL A 521 -5.96 -0.78 19.62
CA VAL A 521 -7.04 -1.75 19.39
C VAL A 521 -7.93 -1.29 18.23
N ASN A 522 -8.38 -0.05 18.24
CA ASN A 522 -9.19 0.52 17.15
C ASN A 522 -8.44 0.51 15.80
N ALA A 523 -7.10 0.68 15.82
CA ALA A 523 -6.27 0.59 14.61
C ALA A 523 -6.28 -0.84 14.05
N PHE A 524 -6.13 -1.86 14.91
CA PHE A 524 -6.18 -3.25 14.51
C PHE A 524 -7.56 -3.66 13.98
N GLU A 525 -8.64 -3.32 14.71
CA GLU A 525 -10.02 -3.62 14.29
C GLU A 525 -10.33 -3.00 12.91
N ARG A 526 -9.85 -1.77 12.68
CA ARG A 526 -9.98 -1.10 11.39
C ARG A 526 -9.21 -1.83 10.28
N ALA A 527 -8.02 -2.34 10.59
CA ALA A 527 -7.23 -3.13 9.65
C ALA A 527 -7.90 -4.46 9.29
N VAL A 528 -8.52 -5.13 10.27
CA VAL A 528 -9.32 -6.37 10.04
C VAL A 528 -10.53 -6.06 9.16
N ALA A 529 -11.29 -5.01 9.47
CA ALA A 529 -12.44 -4.60 8.66
C ALA A 529 -12.05 -4.25 7.22
N ASP A 530 -10.88 -3.59 7.01
CA ASP A 530 -10.35 -3.32 5.67
C ASP A 530 -10.00 -4.62 4.93
N ALA A 531 -9.40 -5.60 5.60
CA ALA A 531 -9.06 -6.91 5.03
C ALA A 531 -10.30 -7.71 4.65
N ASP A 532 -11.28 -7.82 5.55
CA ASP A 532 -12.53 -8.53 5.29
C ASP A 532 -13.32 -7.90 4.14
N HIS A 533 -13.33 -6.56 4.05
CA HIS A 533 -13.95 -5.85 2.93
C HIS A 533 -13.25 -6.15 1.60
N LEU A 534 -11.92 -6.13 1.58
CA LEU A 534 -11.15 -6.42 0.37
C LEU A 534 -11.41 -7.85 -0.12
N GLU A 535 -11.42 -8.82 0.79
CA GLU A 535 -11.74 -10.20 0.47
C GLU A 535 -13.16 -10.36 -0.06
N ALA A 536 -14.13 -9.72 0.59
CA ALA A 536 -15.54 -9.75 0.15
C ALA A 536 -15.78 -9.13 -1.23
N THR A 537 -14.97 -8.13 -1.64
CA THR A 537 -15.18 -7.41 -2.90
C THR A 537 -14.34 -7.90 -4.06
N THR A 538 -13.15 -8.44 -3.81
CA THR A 538 -12.19 -8.84 -4.86
C THR A 538 -11.93 -10.34 -4.91
N GLY A 539 -12.30 -11.08 -3.89
CA GLY A 539 -11.96 -12.49 -3.77
C GLY A 539 -10.53 -12.77 -3.32
N LEU A 540 -9.76 -11.72 -3.02
CA LEU A 540 -8.41 -11.87 -2.50
C LEU A 540 -8.45 -12.32 -1.05
N ASN A 541 -7.94 -13.52 -0.76
CA ASN A 541 -7.70 -13.94 0.60
C ASN A 541 -6.73 -12.98 1.28
N GLN A 542 -7.16 -12.40 2.37
CA GLN A 542 -6.35 -11.47 3.16
C GLN A 542 -5.81 -12.18 4.39
N LYS A 543 -4.52 -11.98 4.69
CA LYS A 543 -3.88 -12.67 5.83
C LYS A 543 -4.57 -12.40 7.17
N LEU A 544 -5.07 -11.18 7.39
CA LEU A 544 -5.85 -10.90 8.59
C LEU A 544 -7.23 -11.56 8.60
N SER A 545 -7.84 -11.87 7.45
CA SER A 545 -9.16 -12.52 7.41
C SER A 545 -9.08 -13.99 7.82
N PHE A 546 -8.10 -14.74 7.31
CA PHE A 546 -7.97 -16.17 7.60
C PHE A 546 -7.03 -16.52 8.77
N ALA A 547 -6.23 -15.56 9.28
CA ALA A 547 -5.36 -15.80 10.42
C ALA A 547 -6.13 -16.30 11.64
N ASP A 548 -5.52 -17.23 12.39
CA ASP A 548 -6.01 -17.59 13.72
C ASP A 548 -5.79 -16.40 14.67
N LYS A 549 -6.89 -15.71 15.00
CA LYS A 549 -6.87 -14.48 15.82
C LYS A 549 -7.25 -14.81 17.27
N THR A 550 -6.29 -14.70 18.16
CA THR A 550 -6.58 -14.72 19.59
C THR A 550 -7.21 -13.37 19.98
N ARG A 551 -8.48 -13.39 20.40
CA ARG A 551 -9.26 -12.17 20.75
C ARG A 551 -9.12 -11.72 22.20
N GLU A 552 -8.44 -12.47 23.07
CA GLU A 552 -8.31 -12.10 24.49
C GLU A 552 -7.35 -10.92 24.67
N VAL A 553 -7.89 -9.73 24.57
CA VAL A 553 -7.25 -8.52 25.11
C VAL A 553 -7.55 -8.54 26.61
N GLN A 554 -6.52 -8.75 27.44
CA GLN A 554 -6.67 -8.79 28.90
C GLN A 554 -7.23 -7.46 29.43
N ASN A 555 -8.06 -7.50 30.47
CA ASN A 555 -8.58 -6.33 31.18
C ASN A 555 -7.44 -5.39 31.61
N GLY A 556 -7.42 -4.14 31.14
CA GLY A 556 -6.39 -3.16 31.48
C GLY A 556 -5.97 -2.20 30.36
N ILE A 557 -6.76 -2.11 29.28
CA ILE A 557 -6.55 -1.12 28.20
C ILE A 557 -6.65 0.30 28.77
N VAL A 558 -5.65 1.13 28.50
CA VAL A 558 -5.61 2.55 28.89
C VAL A 558 -6.34 3.42 27.87
#